data_2371ca69f39a2b84e513449c85901335
#
_entry.id   2371ca69f39a2b84e513449c85901335
#
_cell.length_a   1.000
_cell.length_b   1.000
_cell.length_c   1.000
_cell.angle_alpha   90.00
_cell.angle_beta   90.00
_cell.angle_gamma   90.00
#
_symmetry.space_group_name_H-M   'P 1'
#
loop_
_entity.id
_entity.type
_entity.pdbx_description
1 polymer ?
#
loop_
_entity_poly.entity_id
_entity_poly.type
_entity_poly.pdbx_seq_one_letter_code
_entity_poly.pdbx_strand_id
1 'polypeptide(L)'
;VTAKDIALYIIAKMTTGGATGYFVEYAGDTIRNLSMEERMTICNLSIEMGARGGMIAPDETTFAYCKGREFAPKGDEWDKAVAYWKTLKSDDDAVFDKEINFDAADIEPRITFGTNPGMGIGISEAIPSPDPDDEAGKISYNKSLEYMGFKVGQTLEGTPVDYVFLGSC
;
A
#
# COMPACT_ATOMS: atom_id res chain seq x y z
N VAL A 1 -2.53 -11.59 -6.32
CA VAL A 1 -2.16 -10.46 -5.46
C VAL A 1 -2.40 -9.18 -6.22
N THR A 2 -3.13 -8.25 -5.65
CA THR A 2 -3.45 -6.95 -6.21
C THR A 2 -2.59 -5.85 -5.56
N ALA A 3 -2.61 -4.65 -6.13
CA ALA A 3 -1.94 -3.49 -5.52
C ALA A 3 -2.47 -3.18 -4.11
N LYS A 4 -3.74 -3.46 -3.84
CA LYS A 4 -4.31 -3.28 -2.51
C LYS A 4 -3.74 -4.28 -1.51
N ASP A 5 -3.51 -5.53 -1.92
CA ASP A 5 -2.84 -6.53 -1.05
C ASP A 5 -1.43 -6.08 -0.70
N ILE A 6 -0.68 -5.55 -1.69
CA ILE A 6 0.67 -5.00 -1.46
C ILE A 6 0.62 -3.85 -0.45
N ALA A 7 -0.27 -2.88 -0.66
CA ALA A 7 -0.41 -1.75 0.25
C ALA A 7 -0.81 -2.18 1.67
N LEU A 8 -1.79 -3.06 1.81
CA LEU A 8 -2.23 -3.58 3.11
C LEU A 8 -1.14 -4.39 3.82
N TYR A 9 -0.34 -5.17 3.07
CA TYR A 9 0.82 -5.86 3.63
C TYR A 9 1.82 -4.87 4.22
N ILE A 10 2.19 -3.84 3.47
CA ILE A 10 3.12 -2.80 3.93
C ILE A 10 2.56 -2.09 5.17
N ILE A 11 1.28 -1.68 5.14
CA ILE A 11 0.64 -1.00 6.27
C ILE A 11 0.60 -1.90 7.51
N ALA A 12 0.30 -3.19 7.36
CA ALA A 12 0.29 -4.12 8.48
C ALA A 12 1.68 -4.31 9.11
N LYS A 13 2.76 -4.28 8.28
CA LYS A 13 4.15 -4.39 8.76
C LYS A 13 4.67 -3.09 9.37
N MET A 14 4.26 -1.94 8.84
CA MET A 14 4.73 -0.63 9.28
C MET A 14 3.85 0.02 10.34
N THR A 15 2.65 -0.49 10.56
CA THR A 15 1.56 0.12 11.33
C THR A 15 0.97 1.38 10.67
N THR A 16 -0.15 1.86 11.20
CA THR A 16 -0.82 3.08 10.71
C THR A 16 -0.04 4.39 10.98
N GLY A 17 1.02 4.33 11.76
CA GLY A 17 1.90 5.46 12.08
C GLY A 17 3.32 5.32 11.55
N GLY A 18 3.67 4.20 10.91
CA GLY A 18 5.04 3.84 10.57
C GLY A 18 5.76 4.74 9.58
N ALA A 19 5.01 5.50 8.76
CA ALA A 19 5.55 6.47 7.82
C ALA A 19 5.23 7.92 8.20
N THR A 20 4.85 8.18 9.45
CA THR A 20 4.53 9.54 9.91
C THR A 20 5.73 10.47 9.73
N GLY A 21 5.50 11.57 9.00
CA GLY A 21 6.53 12.57 8.72
C GLY A 21 7.31 12.33 7.43
N TYR A 22 7.17 11.17 6.80
CA TYR A 22 7.89 10.81 5.57
C TYR A 22 7.05 11.04 4.31
N PHE A 23 7.74 11.30 3.20
CA PHE A 23 7.30 10.95 1.87
C PHE A 23 7.85 9.57 1.52
N VAL A 24 7.04 8.73 0.93
CA VAL A 24 7.42 7.34 0.62
C VAL A 24 7.60 7.18 -0.88
N GLU A 25 8.75 6.69 -1.30
CA GLU A 25 8.97 6.22 -2.67
C GLU A 25 8.87 4.70 -2.71
N TYR A 26 8.09 4.20 -3.67
CA TYR A 26 7.99 2.76 -3.93
C TYR A 26 8.80 2.40 -5.17
N ALA A 27 9.66 1.41 -5.05
CA ALA A 27 10.55 0.96 -6.10
C ALA A 27 10.64 -0.57 -6.17
N GLY A 28 11.37 -1.08 -7.11
CA GLY A 28 11.57 -2.51 -7.33
C GLY A 28 10.76 -3.08 -8.49
N ASP A 29 11.06 -4.31 -8.89
CA ASP A 29 10.48 -4.93 -10.09
C ASP A 29 8.97 -5.13 -9.97
N THR A 30 8.50 -5.52 -8.79
CA THR A 30 7.06 -5.68 -8.52
C THR A 30 6.31 -4.37 -8.78
N ILE A 31 6.85 -3.24 -8.32
CA ILE A 31 6.22 -1.92 -8.51
C ILE A 31 6.30 -1.47 -9.97
N ARG A 32 7.42 -1.72 -10.65
CA ARG A 32 7.57 -1.38 -12.07
C ARG A 32 6.59 -2.11 -12.97
N ASN A 33 6.21 -3.34 -12.60
CA ASN A 33 5.28 -4.17 -13.38
C ASN A 33 3.79 -3.85 -13.14
N LEU A 34 3.46 -2.94 -12.21
CA LEU A 34 2.09 -2.52 -11.94
C LEU A 34 1.55 -1.58 -13.04
N SER A 35 0.25 -1.67 -13.31
CA SER A 35 -0.49 -0.69 -14.10
C SER A 35 -0.52 0.67 -13.40
N MET A 36 -0.92 1.73 -14.12
CA MET A 36 -1.06 3.06 -13.50
C MET A 36 -2.12 3.10 -12.41
N GLU A 37 -3.23 2.41 -12.59
CA GLU A 37 -4.31 2.30 -11.61
C GLU A 37 -3.81 1.64 -10.32
N GLU A 38 -3.01 0.59 -10.44
CA GLU A 38 -2.39 -0.09 -9.31
C GLU A 38 -1.37 0.80 -8.60
N ARG A 39 -0.53 1.53 -9.35
CA ARG A 39 0.42 2.50 -8.79
C ARG A 39 -0.29 3.62 -8.04
N MET A 40 -1.37 4.16 -8.61
CA MET A 40 -2.20 5.17 -7.94
C MET A 40 -2.82 4.62 -6.65
N THR A 41 -3.25 3.37 -6.64
CA THR A 41 -3.79 2.70 -5.44
C THR A 41 -2.76 2.66 -4.32
N ILE A 42 -1.52 2.25 -4.60
CA ILE A 42 -0.44 2.18 -3.59
C ILE A 42 -0.10 3.59 -3.07
N CYS A 43 0.10 4.55 -3.97
CA CYS A 43 0.42 5.92 -3.58
C CYS A 43 -0.70 6.55 -2.73
N ASN A 44 -1.96 6.30 -3.10
CA ASN A 44 -3.11 6.80 -2.34
C ASN A 44 -3.21 6.18 -0.95
N LEU A 45 -2.97 4.88 -0.81
CA LEU A 45 -3.01 4.18 0.47
C LEU A 45 -1.80 4.48 1.38
N SER A 46 -0.79 5.21 0.92
CA SER A 46 0.34 5.66 1.74
C SER A 46 -0.10 6.50 2.95
N ILE A 47 -1.20 7.23 2.82
CA ILE A 47 -1.79 8.04 3.90
C ILE A 47 -2.21 7.16 5.08
N GLU A 48 -2.64 5.93 4.83
CA GLU A 48 -3.11 4.99 5.86
C GLU A 48 -1.98 4.49 6.79
N MET A 49 -0.72 4.70 6.43
CA MET A 49 0.43 4.47 7.31
C MET A 49 1.05 5.78 7.83
N GLY A 50 0.33 6.90 7.70
CA GLY A 50 0.74 8.21 8.21
C GLY A 50 1.69 8.98 7.30
N ALA A 51 1.97 8.51 6.08
CA ALA A 51 2.85 9.21 5.15
C ALA A 51 2.24 10.54 4.69
N ARG A 52 3.11 11.50 4.37
CA ARG A 52 2.71 12.77 3.76
C ARG A 52 2.35 12.64 2.30
N GLY A 53 2.80 11.58 1.65
CA GLY A 53 2.52 11.23 0.28
C GLY A 53 3.28 9.97 -0.12
N GLY A 54 2.83 9.36 -1.23
CA GLY A 54 3.48 8.22 -1.85
C GLY A 54 3.80 8.55 -3.30
N MET A 55 4.92 8.08 -3.82
CA MET A 55 5.34 8.30 -5.19
C MET A 55 6.04 7.09 -5.79
N ILE A 56 5.96 7.01 -7.10
CA ILE A 56 6.64 6.03 -7.93
C ILE A 56 7.27 6.81 -9.08
N ALA A 57 8.55 6.57 -9.34
CA ALA A 57 9.27 7.22 -10.43
C ALA A 57 8.55 6.99 -11.78
N PRO A 58 8.40 8.03 -12.61
CA PRO A 58 7.75 7.88 -13.92
C PRO A 58 8.62 7.04 -14.85
N ASP A 59 7.96 6.14 -15.58
CA ASP A 59 8.56 5.23 -16.55
C ASP A 59 7.69 5.09 -17.80
N GLU A 60 8.01 4.15 -18.68
CA GLU A 60 7.29 3.94 -19.94
C GLU A 60 5.79 3.64 -19.72
N THR A 61 5.41 2.98 -18.59
CA THR A 61 4.00 2.76 -18.21
C THR A 61 3.31 4.09 -17.95
N THR A 62 3.96 5.00 -17.22
CA THR A 62 3.45 6.34 -16.95
C THR A 62 3.31 7.16 -18.24
N PHE A 63 4.32 7.11 -19.10
CA PHE A 63 4.28 7.84 -20.37
C PHE A 63 3.19 7.31 -21.30
N ALA A 64 3.06 6.00 -21.43
CA ALA A 64 1.99 5.39 -22.21
C ALA A 64 0.60 5.76 -21.69
N TYR A 65 0.42 5.81 -20.39
CA TYR A 65 -0.84 6.21 -19.76
C TYR A 65 -1.21 7.68 -20.05
N CYS A 66 -0.24 8.59 -20.06
CA CYS A 66 -0.46 10.01 -20.31
C CYS A 66 -0.66 10.32 -21.81
N LYS A 67 -0.06 9.53 -22.70
CA LYS A 67 -0.04 9.82 -24.13
C LYS A 67 -1.44 9.88 -24.72
N GLY A 68 -1.71 10.98 -25.43
CA GLY A 68 -2.98 11.16 -26.15
C GLY A 68 -4.16 11.63 -25.30
N ARG A 69 -3.99 11.81 -24.00
CA ARG A 69 -5.03 12.40 -23.16
C ARG A 69 -5.25 13.89 -23.51
N GLU A 70 -6.42 14.38 -23.22
CA GLU A 70 -6.88 15.73 -23.62
C GLU A 70 -5.89 16.83 -23.22
N PHE A 71 -5.40 16.80 -21.98
CA PHE A 71 -4.49 17.81 -21.40
C PHE A 71 -3.02 17.42 -21.47
N ALA A 72 -2.67 16.27 -22.07
CA ALA A 72 -1.30 15.89 -22.25
C ALA A 72 -0.61 16.76 -23.32
N PRO A 73 0.69 17.04 -23.18
CA PRO A 73 1.47 17.70 -24.22
C PRO A 73 1.36 16.95 -25.57
N LYS A 74 1.50 17.67 -26.68
CA LYS A 74 1.35 17.11 -28.04
C LYS A 74 2.52 17.50 -28.92
N GLY A 75 2.81 16.68 -29.95
CA GLY A 75 3.91 16.94 -30.88
C GLY A 75 5.25 17.11 -30.16
N ASP A 76 6.03 18.10 -30.57
CA ASP A 76 7.37 18.38 -30.00
C ASP A 76 7.35 18.64 -28.48
N GLU A 77 6.25 19.16 -27.96
CA GLU A 77 6.11 19.38 -26.50
C GLU A 77 5.97 18.06 -25.73
N TRP A 78 5.41 17.04 -26.36
CA TRP A 78 5.39 15.70 -25.80
C TRP A 78 6.81 15.14 -25.63
N ASP A 79 7.63 15.25 -26.67
CA ASP A 79 8.99 14.71 -26.64
C ASP A 79 9.85 15.43 -25.58
N LYS A 80 9.71 16.75 -25.47
CA LYS A 80 10.36 17.54 -24.40
C LYS A 80 9.87 17.13 -23.00
N ALA A 81 8.57 16.93 -22.83
CA ALA A 81 7.99 16.51 -21.56
C ALA A 81 8.51 15.12 -21.16
N VAL A 82 8.52 14.14 -22.06
CA VAL A 82 9.04 12.80 -21.77
C VAL A 82 10.53 12.86 -21.42
N ALA A 83 11.31 13.65 -22.15
CA ALA A 83 12.74 13.84 -21.85
C ALA A 83 12.95 14.39 -20.44
N TYR A 84 12.15 15.36 -20.03
CA TYR A 84 12.18 15.91 -18.68
C TYR A 84 11.69 14.87 -17.63
N TRP A 85 10.57 14.17 -17.88
CA TRP A 85 10.04 13.21 -16.92
C TRP A 85 11.00 12.06 -16.65
N LYS A 86 11.81 11.67 -17.62
CA LYS A 86 12.88 10.65 -17.43
C LYS A 86 13.96 11.09 -16.44
N THR A 87 14.09 12.38 -16.17
CA THR A 87 15.03 12.91 -15.16
C THR A 87 14.47 12.94 -13.74
N LEU A 88 13.17 12.61 -13.56
CA LEU A 88 12.49 12.71 -12.25
C LEU A 88 12.65 11.46 -11.37
N LYS A 89 13.32 10.42 -11.85
CA LYS A 89 13.70 9.29 -11.01
C LYS A 89 14.73 9.74 -9.96
N SER A 90 14.74 9.10 -8.80
CA SER A 90 15.81 9.28 -7.82
C SER A 90 17.16 8.89 -8.41
N ASP A 91 18.21 9.61 -8.06
CA ASP A 91 19.57 9.32 -8.51
C ASP A 91 20.04 7.96 -7.98
N ASP A 92 20.96 7.31 -8.71
CA ASP A 92 21.43 5.97 -8.35
C ASP A 92 22.25 5.96 -7.03
N ASP A 93 22.73 7.13 -6.59
CA ASP A 93 23.45 7.38 -5.34
C ASP A 93 22.62 8.17 -4.30
N ALA A 94 21.31 8.26 -4.51
CA ALA A 94 20.41 8.92 -3.57
C ALA A 94 20.48 8.24 -2.18
N VAL A 95 20.56 9.05 -1.14
CA VAL A 95 20.56 8.59 0.25
C VAL A 95 19.19 8.86 0.86
N PHE A 96 18.53 7.82 1.32
CA PHE A 96 17.23 7.91 1.96
C PHE A 96 17.37 7.89 3.49
N ASP A 97 16.51 8.61 4.19
CA ASP A 97 16.47 8.60 5.66
C ASP A 97 16.15 7.19 6.21
N LYS A 98 15.39 6.40 5.48
CA LYS A 98 15.01 5.05 5.83
C LYS A 98 14.70 4.23 4.58
N GLU A 99 15.21 3.01 4.53
CA GLU A 99 14.89 2.02 3.51
C GLU A 99 14.31 0.77 4.14
N ILE A 100 13.26 0.24 3.54
CA ILE A 100 12.64 -1.01 3.98
C ILE A 100 12.42 -1.88 2.74
N ASN A 101 12.90 -3.10 2.79
CA ASN A 101 12.76 -4.07 1.72
C ASN A 101 11.75 -5.14 2.09
N PHE A 102 10.84 -5.45 1.19
CA PHE A 102 9.87 -6.54 1.31
C PHE A 102 10.05 -7.50 0.13
N ASP A 103 9.96 -8.80 0.40
CA ASP A 103 9.85 -9.78 -0.66
C ASP A 103 8.39 -9.91 -1.11
N ALA A 104 8.14 -9.69 -2.39
CA ALA A 104 6.79 -9.81 -2.95
C ALA A 104 6.27 -11.26 -2.91
N ALA A 105 7.15 -12.25 -2.80
CA ALA A 105 6.77 -13.65 -2.63
C ALA A 105 6.07 -13.94 -1.29
N ASP A 106 6.30 -13.10 -0.29
CA ASP A 106 5.67 -13.22 1.03
C ASP A 106 4.24 -12.64 1.06
N ILE A 107 3.79 -12.03 -0.04
CA ILE A 107 2.49 -11.34 -0.08
C ILE A 107 1.44 -12.28 -0.65
N GLU A 108 0.49 -12.68 0.15
CA GLU A 108 -0.74 -13.34 -0.24
C GLU A 108 -1.93 -12.35 -0.24
N PRO A 109 -3.12 -12.72 -0.77
CA PRO A 109 -4.33 -11.91 -0.64
C PRO A 109 -4.58 -11.52 0.82
N ARG A 110 -4.91 -10.24 1.05
CA ARG A 110 -4.97 -9.64 2.39
C ARG A 110 -6.40 -9.39 2.84
N ILE A 111 -6.62 -9.56 4.13
CA ILE A 111 -7.88 -9.20 4.80
C ILE A 111 -7.57 -8.44 6.09
N THR A 112 -8.43 -7.50 6.48
CA THR A 112 -8.35 -6.84 7.78
C THR A 112 -9.33 -7.47 8.74
N PHE A 113 -8.88 -7.74 9.97
CA PHE A 113 -9.67 -8.37 11.02
C PHE A 113 -10.11 -7.40 12.12
N GLY A 114 -9.77 -6.13 11.97
CA GLY A 114 -10.04 -5.10 12.96
C GLY A 114 -10.57 -3.80 12.36
N THR A 115 -10.43 -2.71 13.12
CA THR A 115 -11.04 -1.41 12.81
C THR A 115 -10.12 -0.43 12.07
N ASN A 116 -8.91 -0.85 11.73
CA ASN A 116 -7.97 -0.04 10.95
C ASN A 116 -7.10 -0.93 10.02
N PRO A 117 -6.50 -0.37 8.96
CA PRO A 117 -5.74 -1.14 7.97
C PRO A 117 -4.43 -1.75 8.49
N GLY A 118 -3.91 -1.30 9.65
CA GLY A 118 -2.78 -1.94 10.32
C GLY A 118 -3.12 -3.30 10.93
N MET A 119 -4.41 -3.60 11.11
CA MET A 119 -4.90 -4.90 11.58
C MET A 119 -5.15 -5.84 10.39
N GLY A 120 -4.13 -6.04 9.55
CA GLY A 120 -4.19 -6.84 8.34
C GLY A 120 -3.40 -8.15 8.48
N ILE A 121 -3.97 -9.23 7.93
CA ILE A 121 -3.34 -10.56 7.83
C ILE A 121 -3.49 -11.12 6.42
N GLY A 122 -2.74 -12.14 6.07
CA GLY A 122 -3.01 -12.97 4.92
C GLY A 122 -4.31 -13.73 5.08
N ILE A 123 -4.97 -14.04 3.98
CA ILE A 123 -6.27 -14.74 4.02
C ILE A 123 -6.17 -16.13 4.65
N SER A 124 -5.01 -16.77 4.54
CA SER A 124 -4.73 -18.11 5.12
C SER A 124 -4.29 -18.05 6.59
N GLU A 125 -3.96 -16.85 7.09
CA GLU A 125 -3.45 -16.66 8.44
C GLU A 125 -4.59 -16.63 9.49
N ALA A 126 -4.25 -17.01 10.71
CA ALA A 126 -5.12 -16.81 11.86
C ALA A 126 -4.88 -15.44 12.51
N ILE A 127 -5.92 -14.87 13.09
CA ILE A 127 -5.85 -13.62 13.85
C ILE A 127 -4.77 -13.74 14.96
N PRO A 128 -3.70 -12.94 14.93
CA PRO A 128 -2.61 -13.05 15.88
C PRO A 128 -3.01 -12.61 17.29
N SER A 129 -2.19 -12.97 18.27
CA SER A 129 -2.29 -12.36 19.61
C SER A 129 -1.79 -10.92 19.58
N PRO A 130 -2.34 -10.03 20.42
CA PRO A 130 -1.80 -8.69 20.57
C PRO A 130 -0.37 -8.72 21.12
N ASP A 131 0.40 -7.68 20.88
CA ASP A 131 1.74 -7.53 21.44
C ASP A 131 1.67 -7.58 22.98
N PRO A 132 2.36 -8.53 23.63
CA PRO A 132 2.34 -8.66 25.08
C PRO A 132 2.98 -7.46 25.82
N ASP A 133 3.86 -6.73 25.16
CA ASP A 133 4.63 -5.63 25.74
C ASP A 133 3.96 -4.25 25.54
N ASP A 134 2.88 -4.17 24.72
CA ASP A 134 2.09 -2.95 24.50
C ASP A 134 0.71 -3.04 25.19
N GLU A 135 0.65 -2.70 26.47
CA GLU A 135 -0.61 -2.71 27.24
C GLU A 135 -1.68 -1.77 26.66
N ALA A 136 -1.31 -0.60 26.17
CA ALA A 136 -2.27 0.35 25.61
C ALA A 136 -2.80 -0.14 24.25
N GLY A 137 -1.93 -0.63 23.40
CA GLY A 137 -2.28 -1.26 22.13
C GLY A 137 -3.15 -2.50 22.32
N LYS A 138 -2.88 -3.32 23.34
CA LYS A 138 -3.67 -4.51 23.68
C LYS A 138 -5.12 -4.17 24.03
N ILE A 139 -5.35 -3.08 24.76
CA ILE A 139 -6.71 -2.63 25.08
C ILE A 139 -7.45 -2.26 23.78
N SER A 140 -6.83 -1.48 22.92
CA SER A 140 -7.39 -1.07 21.63
C SER A 140 -7.63 -2.27 20.72
N TYR A 141 -6.67 -3.19 20.67
CA TYR A 141 -6.75 -4.43 19.91
C TYR A 141 -7.96 -5.29 20.31
N ASN A 142 -8.11 -5.54 21.61
CA ASN A 142 -9.22 -6.34 22.14
C ASN A 142 -10.59 -5.69 21.88
N LYS A 143 -10.69 -4.36 22.01
CA LYS A 143 -11.91 -3.63 21.66
C LYS A 143 -12.27 -3.76 20.17
N SER A 144 -11.25 -3.73 19.29
CA SER A 144 -11.46 -3.92 17.87
C SER A 144 -11.98 -5.32 17.54
N LEU A 145 -11.42 -6.36 18.18
CA LEU A 145 -11.91 -7.74 18.01
C LEU A 145 -13.32 -7.92 18.54
N GLU A 146 -13.62 -7.34 19.70
CA GLU A 146 -14.97 -7.37 20.28
C GLU A 146 -15.98 -6.70 19.33
N TYR A 147 -15.64 -5.52 18.80
CA TYR A 147 -16.47 -4.80 17.83
C TYR A 147 -16.72 -5.61 16.55
N MET A 148 -15.70 -6.28 16.03
CA MET A 148 -15.78 -7.12 14.82
C MET A 148 -16.40 -8.49 15.07
N GLY A 149 -16.53 -8.91 16.31
CA GLY A 149 -17.03 -10.24 16.67
C GLY A 149 -16.02 -11.37 16.43
N PHE A 150 -14.75 -11.06 16.37
CA PHE A 150 -13.66 -12.04 16.10
C PHE A 150 -12.87 -12.39 17.36
N LYS A 151 -12.07 -13.46 17.25
CA LYS A 151 -11.24 -13.96 18.36
C LYS A 151 -9.81 -14.23 17.87
N VAL A 152 -8.86 -14.06 18.76
CA VAL A 152 -7.48 -14.51 18.55
C VAL A 152 -7.45 -15.99 18.15
N GLY A 153 -6.63 -16.33 17.18
CA GLY A 153 -6.50 -17.68 16.63
C GLY A 153 -7.59 -18.10 15.64
N GLN A 154 -8.59 -17.26 15.40
CA GLN A 154 -9.62 -17.52 14.39
C GLN A 154 -9.06 -17.29 12.99
N THR A 155 -9.36 -18.18 12.03
CA THR A 155 -9.18 -17.95 10.60
C THR A 155 -10.44 -17.31 10.02
N LEU A 156 -10.27 -16.41 9.04
CA LEU A 156 -11.39 -15.68 8.43
C LEU A 156 -11.90 -16.36 7.15
N GLU A 157 -11.12 -17.23 6.56
CA GLU A 157 -11.54 -18.00 5.39
C GLU A 157 -12.78 -18.84 5.72
N GLY A 158 -13.79 -18.77 4.85
CA GLY A 158 -15.07 -19.47 5.05
C GLY A 158 -16.05 -18.77 6.00
N THR A 159 -15.71 -17.61 6.55
CA THR A 159 -16.65 -16.82 7.36
C THR A 159 -17.81 -16.31 6.47
N PRO A 160 -19.09 -16.55 6.83
CA PRO A 160 -20.23 -16.06 6.06
C PRO A 160 -20.26 -14.53 6.00
N VAL A 161 -20.64 -14.00 4.83
CA VAL A 161 -20.82 -12.56 4.61
C VAL A 161 -22.21 -12.30 4.07
N ASP A 162 -23.02 -11.50 4.75
CA ASP A 162 -24.39 -11.18 4.35
C ASP A 162 -24.44 -10.05 3.30
N TYR A 163 -23.53 -9.07 3.40
CA TYR A 163 -23.47 -7.91 2.52
C TYR A 163 -22.04 -7.62 2.09
N VAL A 164 -21.85 -7.30 0.81
CA VAL A 164 -20.58 -6.86 0.25
C VAL A 164 -20.76 -5.45 -0.28
N PHE A 165 -19.95 -4.51 0.20
CA PHE A 165 -19.84 -3.17 -0.33
C PHE A 165 -18.54 -3.03 -1.12
N LEU A 166 -18.67 -2.72 -2.42
CA LEU A 166 -17.53 -2.41 -3.27
C LEU A 166 -17.45 -0.90 -3.47
N GLY A 167 -16.45 -0.28 -2.89
CA GLY A 167 -16.24 1.16 -2.95
C GLY A 167 -14.77 1.52 -2.98
N SER A 168 -14.52 2.76 -3.41
CA SER A 168 -13.18 3.34 -3.51
C SER A 168 -13.23 4.83 -3.13
N CYS A 169 -12.07 5.39 -2.73
CA CYS A 169 -11.95 6.83 -2.53
C CYS A 169 -12.14 7.60 -3.84
#